data_a9b994100221ef2764eca52e7b7157b4
#
_entry.id   a9b994100221ef2764eca52e7b7157b4
#
_cell.length_a   1.000
_cell.length_b   1.000
_cell.length_c   1.000
_cell.angle_alpha   90.00
_cell.angle_beta   90.00
_cell.angle_gamma   90.00
#
_symmetry.space_group_name_H-M   'P 1'
#
loop_
_entity.id
_entity.type
_entity.pdbx_description
1 polymer ?
#
loop_
_entity_poly.entity_id
_entity_poly.type
_entity_poly.pdbx_seq_one_letter_code
_entity_poly.pdbx_strand_id
1 'polypeptide(L)' 'MGAHMNQAILTELQHGPKTLEEICFRVHINQYEALHLLQQLNMRGKVRPMLLATGEVWYLAQP' A
#
# COMPACT_ATOMS: atom_id res chain seq x y z
N MET A 1 5.02 -6.97 14.76
CA MET A 1 4.03 -7.46 13.78
C MET A 1 3.74 -6.45 12.70
N GLY A 2 3.13 -5.30 13.06
CA GLY A 2 2.79 -4.29 12.07
C GLY A 2 3.97 -3.73 11.33
N ALA A 3 5.13 -3.64 11.99
CA ALA A 3 6.33 -3.08 11.37
C ALA A 3 6.79 -3.92 10.17
N HIS A 4 6.72 -5.24 10.28
CA HIS A 4 7.11 -6.12 9.17
C HIS A 4 6.17 -5.98 7.99
N MET A 5 4.87 -5.89 8.26
CA MET A 5 3.88 -5.73 7.19
C MET A 5 4.00 -4.37 6.53
N ASN A 6 4.22 -3.31 7.33
CA ASN A 6 4.42 -1.98 6.76
C ASN A 6 5.62 -1.97 5.83
N GLN A 7 6.73 -2.59 6.24
CA GLN A 7 7.92 -2.62 5.41
C GLN A 7 7.69 -3.43 4.14
N ALA A 8 6.97 -4.55 4.25
CA ALA A 8 6.66 -5.37 3.09
C ALA A 8 5.84 -4.58 2.07
N ILE A 9 4.87 -3.81 2.53
CA ILE A 9 4.05 -2.99 1.64
C ILE A 9 4.91 -1.92 0.96
N LEU A 10 5.74 -1.23 1.74
CA LEU A 10 6.61 -0.20 1.19
C LEU A 10 7.56 -0.78 0.15
N THR A 11 8.10 -1.96 0.41
CA THR A 11 8.99 -2.64 -0.52
C THR A 11 8.27 -2.95 -1.83
N GLU A 12 7.02 -3.45 -1.76
CA GLU A 12 6.26 -3.72 -2.97
C GLU A 12 6.01 -2.47 -3.77
N LEU A 13 5.71 -1.36 -3.10
CA LEU A 13 5.42 -0.11 -3.79
C LEU A 13 6.65 0.51 -4.43
N GLN A 14 7.85 0.07 -4.07
CA GLN A 14 9.07 0.50 -4.75
C GLN A 14 9.10 0.04 -6.20
N HIS A 15 8.34 -0.99 -6.54
CA HIS A 15 8.24 -1.50 -7.90
C HIS A 15 7.18 -0.78 -8.72
N GLY A 16 6.56 0.25 -8.17
CA GLY A 16 5.55 1.05 -8.84
C GLY A 16 4.22 1.00 -8.12
N PRO A 17 3.25 1.81 -8.57
CA PRO A 17 1.93 1.83 -7.94
C PRO A 17 1.25 0.47 -8.04
N LYS A 18 0.46 0.13 -7.01
CA LYS A 18 -0.24 -1.15 -6.92
C LYS A 18 -1.67 -0.92 -6.44
N THR A 19 -2.57 -1.76 -6.91
CA THR A 19 -3.92 -1.80 -6.36
C THR A 19 -3.92 -2.49 -5.01
N LEU A 20 -5.01 -2.31 -4.26
CA LEU A 20 -5.16 -3.01 -2.98
C LEU A 20 -5.04 -4.52 -3.17
N GLU A 21 -5.70 -5.05 -4.21
CA GLU A 21 -5.68 -6.48 -4.49
C GLU A 21 -4.28 -6.98 -4.77
N GLU A 22 -3.51 -6.22 -5.54
CA GLU A 22 -2.13 -6.59 -5.85
C GLU A 22 -1.27 -6.63 -4.58
N ILE A 23 -1.45 -5.63 -3.71
CA ILE A 23 -0.71 -5.60 -2.45
C ILE A 23 -1.06 -6.83 -1.60
N CYS A 24 -2.37 -7.12 -1.48
CA CYS A 24 -2.81 -8.29 -0.71
C CYS A 24 -2.20 -9.58 -1.25
N PHE A 25 -2.20 -9.74 -2.56
CA PHE A 25 -1.67 -10.94 -3.20
C PHE A 25 -0.16 -11.07 -2.95
N ARG A 26 0.57 -9.97 -3.10
CA ARG A 26 2.03 -10.00 -2.99
C ARG A 26 2.52 -10.12 -1.56
N VAL A 27 1.80 -9.50 -0.62
CA VAL A 27 2.22 -9.46 0.78
C VAL A 27 1.55 -10.56 1.60
N HIS A 28 0.55 -11.23 1.03
CA HIS A 28 -0.18 -12.34 1.67
C HIS A 28 -0.96 -11.89 2.90
N ILE A 29 -1.70 -10.80 2.75
CA ILE A 29 -2.60 -10.32 3.82
C ILE A 29 -3.97 -10.07 3.21
N ASN A 30 -4.99 -10.01 4.07
CA ASN A 30 -6.35 -9.75 3.59
C ASN A 30 -6.55 -8.25 3.34
N GLN A 31 -7.67 -7.93 2.67
CA GLN A 31 -7.94 -6.56 2.26
C GLN A 31 -8.14 -5.63 3.45
N TYR A 32 -8.77 -6.11 4.52
CA TYR A 32 -8.96 -5.28 5.72
C TYR A 32 -7.63 -4.85 6.30
N GLU A 33 -6.74 -5.81 6.46
CA GLU A 33 -5.43 -5.53 7.04
C GLU A 33 -4.62 -4.62 6.12
N ALA A 34 -4.63 -4.91 4.83
CA ALA A 34 -3.89 -4.11 3.86
C ALA A 34 -4.37 -2.66 3.86
N LEU A 35 -5.70 -2.47 3.83
CA LEU A 35 -6.25 -1.12 3.82
C LEU A 35 -5.93 -0.38 5.11
N HIS A 36 -6.02 -1.06 6.25
CA HIS A 36 -5.70 -0.48 7.54
C HIS A 36 -4.24 0.00 7.57
N LEU A 37 -3.32 -0.85 7.11
CA LEU A 37 -1.91 -0.50 7.08
C LEU A 37 -1.62 0.63 6.10
N LEU A 38 -2.27 0.61 4.93
CA LEU A 38 -2.11 1.68 3.94
C LEU A 38 -2.61 3.01 4.47
N GLN A 39 -3.73 3.01 5.20
CA GLN A 39 -4.25 4.23 5.80
C GLN A 39 -3.29 4.78 6.85
N GLN A 40 -2.70 3.90 7.66
CA GLN A 40 -1.70 4.33 8.64
C GLN A 40 -0.47 4.90 7.96
N LEU A 41 0.02 4.25 6.90
CA LEU A 41 1.16 4.74 6.15
C LEU A 41 0.84 6.07 5.46
N ASN A 42 -0.39 6.22 5.00
CA ASN A 42 -0.82 7.48 4.39
C ASN A 42 -0.81 8.62 5.42
N MET A 43 -1.29 8.34 6.62
CA MET A 43 -1.29 9.34 7.69
C MET A 43 0.13 9.76 8.08
N ARG A 44 1.09 8.87 7.90
CA ARG A 44 2.50 9.18 8.17
C ARG A 44 3.20 9.80 6.97
N GLY A 45 2.47 10.01 5.87
CA GLY A 45 3.04 10.61 4.67
C GLY A 45 3.92 9.68 3.85
N LYS A 46 3.81 8.37 4.05
CA LYS A 46 4.65 7.39 3.36
C LYS A 46 4.06 6.93 2.04
N VAL A 47 2.75 6.86 1.95
CA VAL A 47 2.07 6.43 0.73
C VAL A 47 0.89 7.36 0.45
N ARG A 48 0.42 7.33 -0.80
CA ARG A 48 -0.75 8.10 -1.21
C ARG A 48 -1.61 7.27 -2.14
N PRO A 49 -2.92 7.46 -2.09
CA PRO A 49 -3.82 6.83 -3.06
C PRO A 49 -3.95 7.71 -4.29
N MET A 50 -4.24 7.08 -5.44
CA MET A 50 -4.55 7.79 -6.68
C MET A 50 -5.66 7.04 -7.39
N LEU A 51 -6.70 7.77 -7.80
CA LEU A 51 -7.80 7.18 -8.54
C LEU A 51 -7.49 7.28 -10.02
N LEU A 52 -7.42 6.11 -10.66
CA LEU A 52 -7.23 6.01 -12.10
C LEU A 52 -8.54 5.58 -12.75
N ALA A 53 -8.59 5.63 -14.09
CA ALA A 53 -9.77 5.16 -14.81
C ALA A 53 -10.05 3.68 -14.52
N THR A 54 -9.00 2.90 -14.26
CA THR A 54 -9.10 1.47 -14.01
C THR A 54 -9.28 1.13 -12.53
N GLY A 55 -9.29 2.12 -11.64
CA GLY A 55 -9.45 1.88 -10.21
C GLY A 55 -8.42 2.63 -9.39
N GLU A 56 -8.46 2.43 -8.08
CA GLU A 56 -7.55 3.09 -7.17
C GLU A 56 -6.24 2.33 -7.04
N VAL A 57 -5.14 3.06 -7.05
CA VAL A 57 -3.81 2.49 -6.78
C VAL A 57 -3.16 3.27 -5.65
N TRP A 58 -2.18 2.63 -5.02
CA TRP A 58 -1.37 3.24 -3.96
C TRP A 58 0.06 3.36 -4.45
N TYR A 59 0.73 4.43 -4.08
CA TYR A 59 2.11 4.66 -4.51
C TYR A 59 2.91 5.32 -3.39
N LEU A 60 4.22 5.23 -3.48
CA LEU A 60 5.10 5.84 -2.48
C LEU A 60 5.08 7.35 -2.63
N ALA A 61 4.86 8.03 -1.50
CA ALA A 61 4.95 9.48 -1.47
C ALA A 61 6.43 9.86 -1.52
N GLN A 62 6.76 10.77 -2.42
CA GLN A 62 8.12 11.26 -2.52
C GLN A 62 8.29 12.52 -1.69
N PRO A 63 9.42 12.68 -1.00
CA PRO A 63 9.69 13.89 -0.23
C PRO A 63 9.77 15.11 -1.13
#